data_12e34e83bbfc32860edb7ece5e44492f
#
_entry.id   12e34e83bbfc32860edb7ece5e44492f
#
_cell.length_a   1.000
_cell.length_b   1.000
_cell.length_c   1.000
_cell.angle_alpha   90.00
_cell.angle_beta   90.00
_cell.angle_gamma   90.00
#
_symmetry.space_group_name_H-M   'P 1'
#
loop_
_entity.id
_entity.type
_entity.pdbx_description
1 polymer ?
#
loop_
_entity_poly.entity_id
_entity_poly.type
_entity_poly.pdbx_seq_one_letter_code
_entity_poly.pdbx_strand_id
1 'polypeptide(L)'
;PVIAMVSYSNFGSDNQGSPLRVHEAIKILHEQYPEIIIDGEMQMNFALNNKLRDKSYPFNKLKGREVNTIVFPNLSSANSAYKMMLEMGVAESIGPIQMGLNKPIHFTDIASSTRDIVNLTTVAVLDAIVQERRNKQ
;
A
#
# COMPACT_ATOMS: atom_id res chain seq x y z
N PRO A 1 1.12 -5.97 -8.57
CA PRO A 1 1.41 -4.65 -7.98
C PRO A 1 2.91 -4.36 -7.95
N VAL A 2 3.27 -3.08 -7.96
CA VAL A 2 4.62 -2.57 -7.72
C VAL A 2 4.56 -1.81 -6.41
N ILE A 3 5.17 -2.37 -5.37
CA ILE A 3 4.92 -1.99 -3.99
C ILE A 3 6.11 -1.23 -3.41
N ALA A 4 5.88 -0.04 -2.85
CA ALA A 4 6.86 0.68 -2.04
C ALA A 4 6.45 0.62 -0.57
N MET A 5 7.34 0.17 0.29
CA MET A 5 7.21 0.31 1.74
C MET A 5 7.89 1.61 2.18
N VAL A 6 7.09 2.54 2.71
CA VAL A 6 7.59 3.88 3.00
C VAL A 6 7.97 4.07 4.46
N SER A 7 8.93 4.99 4.68
CA SER A 7 9.36 5.45 5.98
C SER A 7 9.92 6.87 5.86
N TYR A 8 10.44 7.44 6.94
CA TYR A 8 11.20 8.70 6.90
C TYR A 8 12.68 8.50 6.49
N SER A 9 13.13 7.27 6.35
CA SER A 9 14.47 6.83 5.97
C SER A 9 14.49 6.27 4.55
N ASN A 10 15.66 6.10 3.97
CA ASN A 10 15.87 5.46 2.67
C ASN A 10 16.94 4.37 2.78
N PHE A 11 16.57 3.12 2.52
CA PHE A 11 17.46 1.97 2.35
C PHE A 11 18.54 1.85 3.45
N GLY A 12 18.14 1.95 4.72
CA GLY A 12 19.04 1.80 5.86
C GLY A 12 19.77 3.08 6.29
N SER A 13 19.33 4.28 5.83
CA SER A 13 19.91 5.54 6.30
C SER A 13 19.63 5.82 7.78
N ASP A 14 18.62 5.15 8.37
CA ASP A 14 18.37 5.10 9.81
C ASP A 14 18.05 3.65 10.20
N ASN A 15 18.69 3.16 11.25
CA ASN A 15 18.59 1.78 11.73
C ASN A 15 17.81 1.67 13.05
N GLN A 16 16.91 2.59 13.34
CA GLN A 16 16.12 2.59 14.56
C GLN A 16 14.61 2.66 14.27
N GLY A 17 13.81 2.19 15.21
CA GLY A 17 12.36 2.36 15.21
C GLY A 17 11.65 1.83 13.96
N SER A 18 10.89 2.71 13.31
CA SER A 18 10.07 2.36 12.14
C SER A 18 10.88 1.97 10.90
N PRO A 19 11.97 2.68 10.50
CA PRO A 19 12.81 2.27 9.39
C PRO A 19 13.35 0.84 9.53
N LEU A 20 13.90 0.50 10.68
CA LEU A 20 14.43 -0.85 10.94
C LEU A 20 13.36 -1.93 10.74
N ARG A 21 12.16 -1.73 11.28
CA ARG A 21 11.05 -2.70 11.09
C ARG A 21 10.65 -2.87 9.64
N VAL A 22 10.60 -1.77 8.88
CA VAL A 22 10.28 -1.83 7.44
C VAL A 22 11.40 -2.53 6.68
N HIS A 23 12.66 -2.24 6.99
CA HIS A 23 13.82 -2.88 6.40
C HIS A 23 13.82 -4.40 6.63
N GLU A 24 13.58 -4.83 7.87
CA GLU A 24 13.49 -6.26 8.22
C GLU A 24 12.32 -6.94 7.49
N ALA A 25 11.16 -6.28 7.41
CA ALA A 25 10.02 -6.81 6.67
C ALA A 25 10.32 -6.97 5.18
N ILE A 26 11.00 -6.02 4.55
CA ILE A 26 11.44 -6.11 3.15
C ILE A 26 12.41 -7.29 2.96
N LYS A 27 13.35 -7.47 3.88
CA LYS A 27 14.29 -8.61 3.82
C LYS A 27 13.54 -9.95 3.84
N ILE A 28 12.61 -10.12 4.77
CA ILE A 28 11.77 -11.32 4.85
C ILE A 28 10.97 -11.54 3.54
N LEU A 29 10.36 -10.48 3.01
CA LEU A 29 9.59 -10.56 1.75
C LEU A 29 10.47 -10.94 0.56
N HIS A 30 11.67 -10.40 0.47
CA HIS A 30 12.60 -10.75 -0.59
C HIS A 30 13.09 -12.20 -0.51
N GLU A 31 13.22 -12.76 0.71
CA GLU A 31 13.65 -14.14 0.94
C GLU A 31 12.51 -15.15 0.72
N GLN A 32 11.31 -14.84 1.22
CA GLN A 32 10.19 -15.79 1.21
C GLN A 32 9.26 -15.66 0.00
N TYR A 33 9.19 -14.46 -0.60
CA TYR A 33 8.28 -14.14 -1.70
C TYR A 33 9.00 -13.36 -2.82
N PRO A 34 10.03 -13.95 -3.44
CA PRO A 34 10.88 -13.26 -4.44
C PRO A 34 10.12 -12.80 -5.69
N GLU A 35 8.93 -13.36 -5.94
CA GLU A 35 8.06 -12.99 -7.05
C GLU A 35 7.32 -11.66 -6.83
N ILE A 36 7.23 -11.18 -5.59
CA ILE A 36 6.57 -9.91 -5.27
C ILE A 36 7.51 -8.75 -5.61
N ILE A 37 7.00 -7.83 -6.43
CA ILE A 37 7.74 -6.62 -6.81
C ILE A 37 7.58 -5.58 -5.71
N ILE A 38 8.46 -5.62 -4.73
CA ILE A 38 8.43 -4.78 -3.54
C ILE A 38 9.82 -4.31 -3.15
N ASP A 39 9.93 -3.08 -2.65
CA ASP A 39 11.18 -2.56 -2.09
C ASP A 39 10.96 -1.43 -1.09
N GLY A 40 12.00 -1.08 -0.34
CA GLY A 40 12.04 -0.05 0.71
C GLY A 40 13.11 -0.38 1.76
N GLU A 41 13.17 0.27 2.89
CA GLU A 41 12.28 1.43 3.16
C GLU A 41 12.74 2.63 2.31
N MET A 42 11.77 3.45 1.92
CA MET A 42 12.07 4.69 1.20
C MET A 42 11.10 5.81 1.57
N GLN A 43 11.55 7.05 1.44
CA GLN A 43 10.68 8.21 1.61
C GLN A 43 9.68 8.33 0.46
N MET A 44 8.55 9.00 0.72
CA MET A 44 7.43 9.12 -0.22
C MET A 44 7.84 9.73 -1.57
N ASN A 45 8.74 10.72 -1.57
CA ASN A 45 9.22 11.34 -2.81
C ASN A 45 9.97 10.35 -3.72
N PHE A 46 10.68 9.37 -3.14
CA PHE A 46 11.33 8.29 -3.92
C PHE A 46 10.33 7.23 -4.36
N ALA A 47 9.30 6.96 -3.57
CA ALA A 47 8.22 6.06 -3.98
C ALA A 47 7.47 6.59 -5.22
N LEU A 48 7.13 7.88 -5.21
CA LEU A 48 6.32 8.51 -6.27
C LEU A 48 7.11 9.04 -7.48
N ASN A 49 8.43 9.22 -7.36
CA ASN A 49 9.29 9.71 -8.43
C ASN A 49 10.33 8.65 -8.81
N ASN A 50 9.99 7.82 -9.80
CA ASN A 50 10.84 6.75 -10.27
C ASN A 50 12.19 7.24 -10.81
N LYS A 51 12.23 8.38 -11.53
CA LYS A 51 13.48 8.95 -12.06
C LYS A 51 14.43 9.35 -10.93
N LEU A 52 13.89 10.00 -9.90
CA LEU A 52 14.67 10.40 -8.72
C LEU A 52 15.20 9.17 -7.96
N ARG A 53 14.31 8.19 -7.70
CA ARG A 53 14.67 6.93 -7.03
C ARG A 53 15.76 6.19 -7.77
N ASP A 54 15.57 5.95 -9.06
CA ASP A 54 16.47 5.12 -9.86
C ASP A 54 17.84 5.78 -10.07
N LYS A 55 17.89 7.11 -10.06
CA LYS A 55 19.15 7.87 -10.08
C LYS A 55 19.87 7.81 -8.74
N SER A 56 19.16 7.98 -7.62
CA SER A 56 19.75 8.07 -6.28
C SER A 56 20.07 6.69 -5.70
N TYR A 57 19.26 5.68 -6.02
CA TYR A 57 19.37 4.31 -5.53
C TYR A 57 19.31 3.31 -6.69
N PRO A 58 20.33 3.23 -7.55
CA PRO A 58 20.30 2.42 -8.76
C PRO A 58 20.19 0.90 -8.50
N PHE A 59 20.42 0.47 -7.26
CA PHE A 59 20.28 -0.91 -6.79
C PHE A 59 18.84 -1.30 -6.41
N ASN A 60 17.89 -0.32 -6.37
CA ASN A 60 16.52 -0.60 -5.94
C ASN A 60 15.83 -1.62 -6.87
N LYS A 61 15.01 -2.51 -6.29
CA LYS A 61 14.31 -3.56 -7.03
C LYS A 61 13.11 -3.05 -7.85
N LEU A 62 12.70 -1.79 -7.65
CA LEU A 62 11.62 -1.15 -8.42
C LEU A 62 12.13 -0.36 -9.63
N LYS A 63 13.41 -0.48 -9.99
CA LYS A 63 14.04 0.27 -11.08
C LYS A 63 13.28 0.15 -12.39
N GLY A 64 13.01 1.28 -13.03
CA GLY A 64 12.28 1.37 -14.29
C GLY A 64 10.75 1.16 -14.16
N ARG A 65 10.23 1.03 -12.94
CA ARG A 65 8.81 0.76 -12.67
C ARG A 65 8.16 1.90 -11.92
N GLU A 66 6.89 2.14 -12.20
CA GLU A 66 6.06 3.06 -11.41
C GLU A 66 5.41 2.32 -10.25
N VAL A 67 5.51 2.91 -9.06
CA VAL A 67 4.84 2.39 -7.86
C VAL A 67 3.35 2.64 -7.97
N ASN A 68 2.55 1.60 -7.74
CA ASN A 68 1.09 1.68 -7.71
C ASN A 68 0.48 1.19 -6.39
N THR A 69 1.32 0.79 -5.46
CA THR A 69 0.90 0.35 -4.12
C THR A 69 1.89 0.89 -3.09
N ILE A 70 1.38 1.57 -2.07
CA ILE A 70 2.19 2.14 -0.99
C ILE A 70 1.78 1.51 0.33
N VAL A 71 2.76 1.01 1.08
CA VAL A 71 2.57 0.47 2.43
C VAL A 71 3.23 1.41 3.42
N PHE A 72 2.43 1.96 4.32
CA PHE A 72 2.88 2.85 5.38
C PHE A 72 3.35 2.07 6.61
N PRO A 73 4.29 2.63 7.40
CA PRO A 73 4.88 1.94 8.55
C PRO A 73 3.91 1.81 9.75
N ASN A 74 2.87 2.62 9.78
CA ASN A 74 1.87 2.63 10.83
C ASN A 74 0.58 3.36 10.39
N LEU A 75 -0.49 3.17 11.16
CA LEU A 75 -1.80 3.74 10.90
C LEU A 75 -1.80 5.28 10.92
N SER A 76 -1.04 5.91 11.82
CA SER A 76 -1.03 7.36 11.94
C SER A 76 -0.53 8.04 10.67
N SER A 77 0.59 7.55 10.11
CA SER A 77 1.13 8.07 8.86
C SER A 77 0.22 7.80 7.66
N ALA A 78 -0.36 6.59 7.58
CA ALA A 78 -1.29 6.23 6.53
C ALA A 78 -2.56 7.09 6.55
N ASN A 79 -3.16 7.24 7.73
CA ASN A 79 -4.39 8.02 7.89
C ASN A 79 -4.17 9.51 7.61
N SER A 80 -3.06 10.08 8.09
CA SER A 80 -2.72 11.48 7.82
C SER A 80 -2.51 11.74 6.33
N ALA A 81 -1.75 10.89 5.64
CA ALA A 81 -1.52 11.00 4.21
C ALA A 81 -2.83 10.84 3.41
N TYR A 82 -3.64 9.85 3.75
CA TYR A 82 -4.92 9.57 3.12
C TYR A 82 -5.89 10.77 3.24
N LYS A 83 -6.09 11.28 4.46
CA LYS A 83 -6.96 12.42 4.71
C LYS A 83 -6.46 13.70 4.02
N MET A 84 -5.15 13.93 4.04
CA MET A 84 -4.56 15.07 3.33
C MET A 84 -4.81 15.02 1.83
N MET A 85 -4.64 13.87 1.18
CA MET A 85 -4.89 13.71 -0.25
C MET A 85 -6.35 13.97 -0.62
N LEU A 86 -7.30 13.54 0.22
CA LEU A 86 -8.72 13.80 0.01
C LEU A 86 -9.05 15.29 0.12
N GLU A 87 -8.62 15.95 1.19
CA GLU A 87 -8.90 17.37 1.43
C GLU A 87 -8.24 18.28 0.38
N MET A 88 -7.08 17.89 -0.14
CA MET A 88 -6.42 18.60 -1.24
C MET A 88 -7.06 18.33 -2.62
N GLY A 89 -8.00 17.42 -2.72
CA GLY A 89 -8.70 17.08 -3.96
C GLY A 89 -7.82 16.42 -5.02
N VAL A 90 -6.70 15.81 -4.62
CA VAL A 90 -5.76 15.14 -5.55
C VAL A 90 -6.14 13.69 -5.81
N ALA A 91 -7.06 13.12 -5.04
CA ALA A 91 -7.52 11.75 -5.18
C ALA A 91 -8.99 11.60 -4.76
N GLU A 92 -9.67 10.66 -5.38
CA GLU A 92 -10.93 10.13 -4.89
C GLU A 92 -10.67 8.85 -4.09
N SER A 93 -11.48 8.57 -3.07
CA SER A 93 -11.32 7.38 -2.26
C SER A 93 -12.38 6.33 -2.53
N ILE A 94 -11.97 5.07 -2.48
CA ILE A 94 -12.86 3.92 -2.35
C ILE A 94 -12.40 3.16 -1.12
N GLY A 95 -13.24 3.08 -0.10
CA GLY A 95 -12.85 2.41 1.15
C GLY A 95 -13.25 3.19 2.40
N PRO A 96 -12.84 2.71 3.59
CA PRO A 96 -11.82 1.66 3.82
C PRO A 96 -12.28 0.25 3.39
N ILE A 97 -11.37 -0.51 2.83
CA ILE A 97 -11.60 -1.91 2.43
C ILE A 97 -11.01 -2.83 3.49
N GLN A 98 -11.86 -3.61 4.17
CA GLN A 98 -11.41 -4.59 5.15
C GLN A 98 -10.85 -5.81 4.44
N MET A 99 -9.64 -6.23 4.81
CA MET A 99 -8.97 -7.39 4.25
C MET A 99 -8.64 -8.42 5.33
N GLY A 100 -8.35 -9.66 4.93
CA GLY A 100 -7.90 -10.73 5.84
C GLY A 100 -9.02 -11.47 6.56
N LEU A 101 -10.27 -11.31 6.15
CA LEU A 101 -11.41 -12.06 6.69
C LEU A 101 -11.76 -13.26 5.79
N ASN A 102 -12.32 -14.31 6.38
CA ASN A 102 -12.75 -15.51 5.65
C ASN A 102 -13.97 -15.28 4.75
N LYS A 103 -14.68 -14.18 4.97
CA LYS A 103 -15.79 -13.72 4.11
C LYS A 103 -15.72 -12.21 3.95
N PRO A 104 -16.18 -11.66 2.83
CA PRO A 104 -16.17 -10.22 2.60
C PRO A 104 -17.12 -9.53 3.57
N ILE A 105 -16.55 -8.69 4.42
CA ILE A 105 -17.27 -7.80 5.34
C ILE A 105 -16.58 -6.44 5.25
N HIS A 106 -17.33 -5.43 4.91
CA HIS A 106 -16.84 -4.06 4.79
C HIS A 106 -17.68 -3.11 5.64
N PHE A 107 -17.08 -2.00 6.05
CA PHE A 107 -17.72 -1.02 6.93
C PHE A 107 -17.86 0.31 6.20
N THR A 108 -19.02 0.94 6.32
CA THR A 108 -19.24 2.31 5.89
C THR A 108 -19.32 3.24 7.10
N ASP A 109 -18.95 4.50 6.91
CA ASP A 109 -19.19 5.55 7.92
C ASP A 109 -20.66 6.00 7.86
N ILE A 110 -21.16 6.51 8.99
CA ILE A 110 -22.51 7.07 9.06
C ILE A 110 -22.68 8.29 8.12
N ALA A 111 -21.59 8.96 7.80
CA ALA A 111 -21.53 10.10 6.87
C ALA A 111 -21.25 9.69 5.42
N SER A 112 -21.21 8.38 5.10
CA SER A 112 -20.91 7.91 3.75
C SER A 112 -21.96 8.37 2.74
N SER A 113 -21.49 8.84 1.58
CA SER A 113 -22.35 9.19 0.48
C SER A 113 -22.97 7.95 -0.19
N THR A 114 -24.04 8.13 -0.96
CA THR A 114 -24.61 7.05 -1.78
C THR A 114 -23.57 6.43 -2.70
N ARG A 115 -22.66 7.23 -3.26
CA ARG A 115 -21.56 6.77 -4.12
C ARG A 115 -20.62 5.84 -3.36
N ASP A 116 -20.26 6.18 -2.13
CA ASP A 116 -19.37 5.36 -1.29
C ASP A 116 -20.00 4.01 -0.98
N ILE A 117 -21.30 3.99 -0.67
CA ILE A 117 -22.05 2.76 -0.40
C ILE A 117 -22.10 1.88 -1.65
N VAL A 118 -22.38 2.44 -2.82
CA VAL A 118 -22.40 1.69 -4.10
C VAL A 118 -21.01 1.13 -4.42
N ASN A 119 -19.97 1.94 -4.30
CA ASN A 119 -18.59 1.51 -4.57
C ASN A 119 -18.17 0.38 -3.63
N LEU A 120 -18.42 0.52 -2.33
CA LEU A 120 -18.05 -0.49 -1.35
C LEU A 120 -18.86 -1.79 -1.50
N THR A 121 -20.14 -1.69 -1.85
CA THR A 121 -20.98 -2.84 -2.18
C THR A 121 -20.41 -3.59 -3.40
N THR A 122 -19.98 -2.86 -4.43
CA THR A 122 -19.35 -3.45 -5.62
C THR A 122 -18.07 -4.20 -5.27
N VAL A 123 -17.22 -3.61 -4.42
CA VAL A 123 -16.00 -4.28 -3.92
C VAL A 123 -16.35 -5.55 -3.15
N ALA A 124 -17.36 -5.51 -2.26
CA ALA A 124 -17.79 -6.68 -1.49
C ALA A 124 -18.26 -7.84 -2.40
N VAL A 125 -19.03 -7.53 -3.44
CA VAL A 125 -19.48 -8.53 -4.43
C VAL A 125 -18.32 -9.13 -5.20
N LEU A 126 -17.38 -8.30 -5.67
CA LEU A 126 -16.18 -8.77 -6.37
C LEU A 126 -15.32 -9.67 -5.48
N ASP A 127 -15.14 -9.29 -4.21
CA ASP A 127 -14.37 -10.09 -3.25
C ASP A 127 -15.06 -11.46 -3.00
N ALA A 128 -16.38 -11.49 -2.85
CA ALA A 128 -17.15 -12.71 -2.72
C ALA A 128 -16.96 -13.65 -3.93
N ILE A 129 -17.05 -13.11 -5.15
CA ILE A 129 -16.86 -13.87 -6.39
C ILE A 129 -15.43 -14.44 -6.47
N VAL A 130 -14.42 -13.66 -6.12
CA VAL A 130 -13.02 -14.10 -6.12
C VAL A 130 -12.80 -15.21 -5.10
N GLN A 131 -13.34 -15.07 -3.88
CA GLN A 131 -13.24 -16.10 -2.85
C GLN A 131 -13.92 -17.40 -3.23
N GLU A 132 -15.12 -17.33 -3.84
CA GLU A 132 -15.80 -18.54 -4.34
C GLU A 132 -15.00 -19.27 -5.42
N ARG A 133 -14.33 -18.55 -6.32
CA ARG A 133 -13.47 -19.14 -7.35
C ARG A 133 -12.25 -19.83 -6.75
N ARG A 134 -11.63 -19.25 -5.74
CA ARG A 134 -10.48 -19.85 -5.04
C ARG A 134 -10.86 -21.14 -4.30
N ASN A 135 -12.04 -21.17 -3.69
CA ASN A 135 -12.52 -22.36 -2.98
C ASN A 135 -12.94 -23.54 -3.88
N LYS A 136 -13.05 -23.30 -5.19
CA LYS A 136 -13.40 -24.32 -6.20
C LYS A 136 -12.17 -24.89 -6.92
N GLN A 137 -10.99 -24.35 -6.66
CA GLN A 137 -9.69 -24.85 -7.14
C GLN A 137 -8.99 -25.71 -6.08
#